data_e97e5d007619f7322ce25bca19bb186f
#
_entry.id   e97e5d007619f7322ce25bca19bb186f
#
_cell.length_a   1.000
_cell.length_b   1.000
_cell.length_c   1.000
_cell.angle_alpha   90.00
_cell.angle_beta   90.00
_cell.angle_gamma   90.00
#
_symmetry.space_group_name_H-M   'P 1'
#
loop_
_entity.id
_entity.type
_entity.pdbx_description
1 polymer ?
#
loop_
_entity_poly.entity_id
_entity_poly.type
_entity_poly.pdbx_seq_one_letter_code
_entity_poly.pdbx_strand_id
1 'polypeptide(L)'
;PSRTESTQEAGTQQDGTDGTSGEQTDGQETSSFTQVQDSYFDDALFIGDSRTVGLYEYGGFQESTTFFAKTSLTIYDLFEEPEKFARLSDGKKATLEEALTERKFGKIYIMLGINELGRGTTESFFNVYADAVNRIRMLQPDAVIFIQGIMRVGEEKNNTDKIFNNTNINERNQAISLMADNRTIFYLEVNDAVCDENGNLISEYTFDQIHLKAKYYQLWKDYLFAHGIVRN
;
A
#
# COMPACT_ATOMS: atom_id res chain seq x y z
N PRO A 1 1.20 46.14 -62.22
CA PRO A 1 0.84 45.44 -63.42
C PRO A 1 1.21 43.97 -63.34
N SER A 2 0.19 43.20 -63.43
CA SER A 2 -0.10 42.20 -64.43
C SER A 2 0.60 40.85 -64.22
N ARG A 3 -0.17 39.89 -63.90
CA ARG A 3 -0.82 38.89 -64.78
C ARG A 3 0.18 37.75 -65.16
N THR A 4 -0.12 36.53 -65.26
CA THR A 4 -1.30 35.66 -65.48
C THR A 4 -0.79 34.23 -65.34
N GLU A 5 -1.62 33.35 -64.81
CA GLU A 5 -2.17 32.12 -65.46
C GLU A 5 -1.16 31.17 -66.11
N SER A 6 -1.26 29.92 -66.11
CA SER A 6 -2.26 28.90 -65.85
C SER A 6 -1.70 27.53 -66.23
N THR A 7 -2.34 26.52 -65.74
CA THR A 7 -2.86 25.28 -66.31
C THR A 7 -1.95 24.04 -66.41
N GLN A 8 -2.46 23.02 -65.69
CA GLN A 8 -2.82 21.65 -66.18
C GLN A 8 -1.65 20.76 -66.69
N GLU A 9 -1.61 19.54 -66.55
CA GLU A 9 -2.47 18.39 -66.25
C GLU A 9 -1.64 17.15 -66.03
N ALA A 10 -2.19 16.27 -65.26
CA ALA A 10 -2.40 14.85 -65.44
C ALA A 10 -1.23 13.86 -65.44
N GLY A 11 -1.39 12.93 -64.59
CA GLY A 11 -1.37 11.53 -65.06
C GLY A 11 -0.48 10.52 -64.36
N THR A 12 -1.13 9.64 -63.65
CA THR A 12 -1.00 8.18 -63.69
C THR A 12 -0.10 7.53 -62.62
N GLN A 13 -0.77 6.96 -61.65
CA GLN A 13 -0.85 5.55 -61.19
C GLN A 13 0.37 4.74 -60.81
N GLN A 14 0.18 4.11 -59.64
CA GLN A 14 0.56 2.75 -59.18
C GLN A 14 2.01 2.58 -58.75
N ASP A 15 2.32 2.06 -57.57
CA ASP A 15 1.89 0.77 -57.03
C ASP A 15 2.17 0.71 -55.54
N GLY A 16 1.41 -0.10 -54.81
CA GLY A 16 1.46 -0.27 -53.40
C GLY A 16 2.64 -0.99 -52.86
N THR A 17 2.95 -0.72 -51.61
CA THR A 17 3.33 -1.73 -50.65
C THR A 17 2.80 -1.34 -49.28
N ASP A 18 1.89 -2.14 -48.86
CA ASP A 18 1.37 -2.34 -47.52
C ASP A 18 2.53 -2.50 -46.54
N GLY A 19 2.59 -1.62 -45.58
CA GLY A 19 3.49 -1.63 -44.43
C GLY A 19 2.71 -1.29 -43.18
N THR A 20 1.80 -2.17 -42.79
CA THR A 20 1.11 -2.12 -41.50
C THR A 20 2.14 -2.26 -40.40
N SER A 21 2.66 -1.14 -39.91
CA SER A 21 3.28 -1.09 -38.60
C SER A 21 2.16 -1.18 -37.56
N GLY A 22 1.90 -2.41 -37.13
CA GLY A 22 1.09 -2.66 -35.95
C GLY A 22 1.77 -1.99 -34.76
N GLU A 23 1.30 -0.85 -34.35
CA GLU A 23 1.44 -0.37 -32.96
C GLU A 23 0.78 -1.43 -32.08
N GLN A 24 1.61 -2.33 -31.54
CA GLN A 24 1.26 -3.08 -30.35
C GLN A 24 1.13 -2.03 -29.23
N THR A 25 -0.05 -1.51 -29.04
CA THR A 25 -0.44 -0.96 -27.75
C THR A 25 -0.39 -2.13 -26.77
N ASP A 26 0.70 -2.21 -26.02
CA ASP A 26 0.80 -3.05 -24.84
C ASP A 26 -0.35 -2.63 -23.92
N GLY A 27 -1.44 -3.35 -24.00
CA GLY A 27 -2.64 -3.16 -23.21
C GLY A 27 -2.31 -3.51 -21.77
N GLN A 28 -1.77 -2.54 -21.06
CA GLN A 28 -1.41 -2.64 -19.66
C GLN A 28 -2.72 -2.71 -18.87
N GLU A 29 -3.23 -3.93 -18.63
CA GLU A 29 -4.36 -4.15 -17.75
C GLU A 29 -4.00 -3.67 -16.35
N THR A 30 -4.50 -2.52 -15.95
CA THR A 30 -4.47 -2.06 -14.58
C THR A 30 -5.52 -2.84 -13.80
N SER A 31 -5.10 -3.55 -12.77
CA SER A 31 -6.02 -4.25 -11.88
C SER A 31 -6.85 -3.23 -11.08
N SER A 32 -8.16 -3.44 -11.02
CA SER A 32 -9.06 -2.61 -10.22
C SER A 32 -9.43 -3.28 -8.91
N PHE A 33 -9.66 -2.46 -7.88
CA PHE A 33 -10.16 -2.95 -6.60
C PHE A 33 -11.55 -3.57 -6.73
N THR A 34 -11.79 -4.65 -6.02
CA THR A 34 -13.06 -5.36 -6.00
C THR A 34 -13.42 -5.84 -4.59
N GLN A 35 -14.72 -6.03 -4.36
CA GLN A 35 -15.22 -6.60 -3.12
C GLN A 35 -14.80 -8.07 -3.03
N VAL A 36 -14.23 -8.45 -1.87
CA VAL A 36 -13.78 -9.82 -1.59
C VAL A 36 -14.45 -10.40 -0.33
N GLN A 37 -14.24 -11.69 -0.11
CA GLN A 37 -14.79 -12.46 1.02
C GLN A 37 -13.68 -12.83 2.01
N ASP A 38 -14.02 -13.35 3.19
CA ASP A 38 -13.07 -13.74 4.23
C ASP A 38 -11.95 -14.65 3.69
N SER A 39 -12.27 -15.63 2.84
CA SER A 39 -11.29 -16.55 2.25
C SER A 39 -10.21 -15.89 1.39
N TYR A 40 -10.44 -14.65 0.95
CA TYR A 40 -9.42 -13.88 0.25
C TYR A 40 -8.20 -13.62 1.12
N PHE A 41 -8.36 -13.57 2.44
CA PHE A 41 -7.29 -13.29 3.39
C PHE A 41 -6.63 -14.55 3.96
N ASP A 42 -7.00 -15.75 3.52
CA ASP A 42 -6.44 -17.03 4.01
C ASP A 42 -4.92 -17.14 3.78
N ASP A 43 -4.42 -16.57 2.70
CA ASP A 43 -3.00 -16.52 2.35
C ASP A 43 -2.40 -15.11 2.54
N ALA A 44 -3.05 -14.25 3.30
CA ALA A 44 -2.59 -12.91 3.55
C ALA A 44 -1.68 -12.83 4.79
N LEU A 45 -0.69 -11.93 4.70
CA LEU A 45 0.16 -11.51 5.79
C LEU A 45 -0.03 -10.02 6.06
N PHE A 46 -0.29 -9.66 7.30
CA PHE A 46 -0.29 -8.28 7.78
C PHE A 46 0.98 -7.99 8.57
N ILE A 47 1.70 -6.93 8.20
CA ILE A 47 2.91 -6.45 8.87
C ILE A 47 2.64 -5.04 9.38
N GLY A 48 2.91 -4.78 10.66
CA GLY A 48 2.72 -3.44 11.19
C GLY A 48 2.98 -3.28 12.68
N ASP A 49 2.70 -2.08 13.15
CA ASP A 49 2.88 -1.64 14.53
C ASP A 49 1.66 -1.94 15.43
N SER A 50 1.52 -1.18 16.53
CA SER A 50 0.42 -1.34 17.48
C SER A 50 -0.97 -1.24 16.87
N ARG A 51 -1.14 -0.49 15.78
CA ARG A 51 -2.43 -0.40 15.06
C ARG A 51 -2.77 -1.72 14.38
N THR A 52 -1.79 -2.37 13.79
CA THR A 52 -1.94 -3.71 13.20
C THR A 52 -2.13 -4.80 14.26
N VAL A 53 -1.51 -4.63 15.45
CA VAL A 53 -1.83 -5.48 16.62
C VAL A 53 -3.31 -5.36 16.98
N GLY A 54 -3.84 -4.14 17.03
CA GLY A 54 -5.28 -3.94 17.28
C GLY A 54 -6.17 -4.53 16.18
N LEU A 55 -5.75 -4.47 14.92
CA LEU A 55 -6.47 -5.13 13.82
C LEU A 55 -6.51 -6.66 14.01
N TYR A 56 -5.40 -7.25 14.45
CA TYR A 56 -5.36 -8.67 14.81
C TYR A 56 -6.32 -9.01 15.96
N GLU A 57 -6.31 -8.20 17.01
CA GLU A 57 -7.11 -8.48 18.22
C GLU A 57 -8.61 -8.25 18.01
N TYR A 58 -8.99 -7.24 17.23
CA TYR A 58 -10.38 -6.76 17.14
C TYR A 58 -10.99 -6.82 15.73
N GLY A 59 -10.20 -7.06 14.70
CA GLY A 59 -10.68 -7.08 13.31
C GLY A 59 -11.48 -8.33 12.96
N GLY A 60 -11.39 -9.39 13.76
CA GLY A 60 -12.14 -10.63 13.54
C GLY A 60 -11.79 -11.32 12.20
N PHE A 61 -10.51 -11.34 11.85
CA PHE A 61 -10.01 -12.14 10.72
C PHE A 61 -9.98 -13.63 11.05
N GLN A 62 -10.02 -14.48 10.04
CA GLN A 62 -9.92 -15.93 10.20
C GLN A 62 -8.54 -16.33 10.72
N GLU A 63 -8.43 -17.49 11.38
CA GLU A 63 -7.16 -18.02 11.89
C GLU A 63 -6.11 -18.30 10.80
N SER A 64 -6.56 -18.48 9.55
CA SER A 64 -5.70 -18.62 8.36
C SER A 64 -4.95 -17.37 8.00
N THR A 65 -5.50 -16.18 8.33
CA THR A 65 -4.84 -14.89 8.11
C THR A 65 -3.66 -14.72 9.06
N THR A 66 -2.50 -14.37 8.53
CA THR A 66 -1.27 -14.25 9.32
C THR A 66 -0.99 -12.78 9.69
N PHE A 67 -0.58 -12.57 10.94
CA PHE A 67 -0.17 -11.25 11.44
C PHE A 67 1.24 -11.33 12.03
N PHE A 68 2.17 -10.54 11.49
CA PHE A 68 3.48 -10.25 12.07
C PHE A 68 3.49 -8.79 12.49
N ALA A 69 2.94 -8.53 13.67
CA ALA A 69 2.79 -7.19 14.19
C ALA A 69 3.36 -7.08 15.60
N LYS A 70 3.89 -5.90 15.91
CA LYS A 70 4.50 -5.63 17.20
C LYS A 70 4.31 -4.15 17.57
N THR A 71 3.92 -3.90 18.82
CA THR A 71 3.90 -2.55 19.37
C THR A 71 5.25 -1.86 19.17
N SER A 72 5.22 -0.62 18.69
CA SER A 72 6.39 0.21 18.39
C SER A 72 7.30 -0.30 17.25
N LEU A 73 6.86 -1.27 16.46
CA LEU A 73 7.61 -1.68 15.27
C LEU A 73 7.76 -0.48 14.32
N THR A 74 8.94 -0.34 13.74
CA THR A 74 9.25 0.66 12.73
C THR A 74 9.73 0.02 11.44
N ILE A 75 9.66 0.75 10.34
CA ILE A 75 10.26 0.30 9.07
C ILE A 75 11.77 0.11 9.19
N TYR A 76 12.42 0.87 10.07
CA TYR A 76 13.86 0.79 10.32
C TYR A 76 14.28 -0.54 10.97
N ASP A 77 13.38 -1.14 11.77
CA ASP A 77 13.66 -2.38 12.51
C ASP A 77 13.25 -3.64 11.74
N LEU A 78 12.58 -3.49 10.59
CA LEU A 78 11.89 -4.58 9.91
C LEU A 78 12.84 -5.71 9.47
N PHE A 79 14.04 -5.37 9.04
CA PHE A 79 15.07 -6.30 8.57
C PHE A 79 16.42 -6.15 9.31
N GLU A 80 16.52 -5.18 10.20
CA GLU A 80 17.73 -5.00 11.00
C GLU A 80 17.72 -5.90 12.23
N GLU A 81 18.90 -6.00 12.84
CA GLU A 81 19.29 -6.92 13.90
C GLU A 81 18.21 -7.25 14.93
N PRO A 82 18.16 -8.44 15.30
CA PRO A 82 17.34 -9.56 14.85
C PRO A 82 16.04 -9.60 15.64
N GLU A 83 15.14 -8.65 15.45
CA GLU A 83 13.86 -8.69 16.13
C GLU A 83 13.02 -9.86 15.61
N LYS A 84 12.86 -10.87 16.47
CA LYS A 84 12.04 -12.04 16.18
C LYS A 84 10.58 -11.77 16.50
N PHE A 85 9.94 -10.93 15.69
CA PHE A 85 8.50 -10.63 15.82
C PHE A 85 7.63 -11.50 14.90
N ALA A 86 8.22 -12.17 13.92
CA ALA A 86 7.54 -13.10 13.03
C ALA A 86 7.49 -14.54 13.61
N ARG A 87 6.81 -15.43 12.88
CA ARG A 87 6.65 -16.83 13.26
C ARG A 87 6.89 -17.75 12.07
N LEU A 88 7.61 -18.83 12.30
CA LEU A 88 7.70 -19.98 11.40
C LEU A 88 6.40 -20.80 11.42
N SER A 89 6.27 -21.74 10.50
CA SER A 89 5.12 -22.64 10.42
C SER A 89 4.94 -23.51 11.68
N ASP A 90 6.04 -23.82 12.38
CA ASP A 90 6.02 -24.56 13.65
C ASP A 90 5.74 -23.68 14.88
N GLY A 91 5.45 -22.38 14.66
CA GLY A 91 5.15 -21.40 15.72
C GLY A 91 6.35 -20.77 16.39
N LYS A 92 7.58 -21.17 16.06
CA LYS A 92 8.78 -20.57 16.63
C LYS A 92 8.94 -19.12 16.21
N LYS A 93 9.45 -18.30 17.12
CA LYS A 93 9.81 -16.90 16.84
C LYS A 93 10.92 -16.84 15.80
N ALA A 94 10.76 -15.96 14.83
CA ALA A 94 11.67 -15.77 13.73
C ALA A 94 11.80 -14.28 13.37
N THR A 95 12.85 -13.94 12.66
CA THR A 95 12.94 -12.67 11.96
C THR A 95 11.95 -12.66 10.79
N LEU A 96 11.62 -11.48 10.27
CA LEU A 96 10.76 -11.38 9.08
C LEU A 96 11.38 -12.13 7.90
N GLU A 97 12.69 -12.03 7.70
CA GLU A 97 13.38 -12.70 6.60
C GLU A 97 13.31 -14.22 6.69
N GLU A 98 13.55 -14.78 7.89
CA GLU A 98 13.42 -16.23 8.13
C GLU A 98 11.99 -16.69 7.80
N ALA A 99 10.98 -15.97 8.26
CA ALA A 99 9.58 -16.33 8.04
C ALA A 99 9.16 -16.20 6.57
N LEU A 100 9.58 -15.15 5.86
CA LEU A 100 9.30 -14.96 4.44
C LEU A 100 10.11 -15.91 3.54
N THR A 101 11.23 -16.44 4.00
CA THR A 101 11.98 -17.47 3.29
C THR A 101 11.28 -18.82 3.38
N GLU A 102 10.76 -19.16 4.56
CA GLU A 102 10.09 -20.44 4.81
C GLU A 102 8.66 -20.47 4.23
N ARG A 103 7.89 -19.38 4.42
CA ARG A 103 6.46 -19.32 4.07
C ARG A 103 6.21 -18.43 2.87
N LYS A 104 5.25 -18.82 2.03
CA LYS A 104 4.77 -18.01 0.91
C LYS A 104 3.39 -17.46 1.20
N PHE A 105 3.18 -16.21 0.81
CA PHE A 105 1.93 -15.49 0.97
C PHE A 105 1.46 -14.98 -0.40
N GLY A 106 0.15 -15.03 -0.63
CA GLY A 106 -0.45 -14.46 -1.84
C GLY A 106 -0.60 -12.94 -1.76
N LYS A 107 -0.75 -12.44 -0.54
CA LYS A 107 -0.96 -11.00 -0.27
C LYS A 107 -0.18 -10.56 0.96
N ILE A 108 0.42 -9.38 0.89
CA ILE A 108 1.16 -8.79 2.02
C ILE A 108 0.69 -7.35 2.21
N TYR A 109 0.14 -7.06 3.37
CA TYR A 109 -0.33 -5.75 3.80
C TYR A 109 0.66 -5.13 4.77
N ILE A 110 1.09 -3.89 4.54
CA ILE A 110 2.06 -3.20 5.38
C ILE A 110 1.48 -1.87 5.84
N MET A 111 1.47 -1.62 7.16
CA MET A 111 1.21 -0.31 7.74
C MET A 111 2.27 0.00 8.79
N LEU A 112 3.21 0.88 8.44
CA LEU A 112 4.26 1.42 9.31
C LEU A 112 4.46 2.90 9.00
N GLY A 113 4.94 3.67 9.96
CA GLY A 113 5.30 5.06 9.74
C GLY A 113 4.92 6.02 10.87
N ILE A 114 3.99 5.66 11.75
CA ILE A 114 3.63 6.53 12.89
C ILE A 114 4.78 6.64 13.89
N ASN A 115 5.49 5.55 14.17
CA ASN A 115 6.59 5.52 15.13
C ASN A 115 7.89 6.12 14.57
N GLU A 116 7.95 6.35 13.29
CA GLU A 116 9.08 6.98 12.59
C GLU A 116 8.98 8.50 12.53
N LEU A 117 7.80 9.06 12.85
CA LEU A 117 7.63 10.52 12.91
C LEU A 117 8.62 11.15 13.88
N GLY A 118 9.24 12.26 13.48
CA GLY A 118 10.29 12.92 14.24
C GLY A 118 11.67 12.28 14.11
N ARG A 119 11.81 11.19 13.35
CA ARG A 119 13.09 10.52 13.06
C ARG A 119 13.44 10.67 11.59
N GLY A 120 14.53 11.37 11.30
CA GLY A 120 14.97 11.62 9.92
C GLY A 120 14.02 12.50 9.10
N THR A 121 14.21 12.47 7.80
CA THR A 121 13.42 13.21 6.82
C THR A 121 12.41 12.31 6.11
N THR A 122 11.46 12.90 5.38
CA THR A 122 10.54 12.13 4.52
C THR A 122 11.30 11.34 3.47
N GLU A 123 12.37 11.90 2.91
CA GLU A 123 13.22 11.21 1.93
C GLU A 123 13.95 10.01 2.55
N SER A 124 14.58 10.16 3.70
CA SER A 124 15.27 9.04 4.38
C SER A 124 14.27 7.93 4.78
N PHE A 125 13.09 8.30 5.24
CA PHE A 125 12.01 7.36 5.53
C PHE A 125 11.58 6.60 4.27
N PHE A 126 11.32 7.32 3.17
CA PHE A 126 10.93 6.71 1.90
C PHE A 126 11.98 5.72 1.40
N ASN A 127 13.25 6.08 1.44
CA ASN A 127 14.33 5.20 0.96
C ASN A 127 14.37 3.87 1.73
N VAL A 128 14.29 3.93 3.06
CA VAL A 128 14.25 2.70 3.90
C VAL A 128 12.98 1.89 3.64
N TYR A 129 11.83 2.57 3.48
CA TYR A 129 10.57 1.90 3.18
C TYR A 129 10.63 1.19 1.82
N ALA A 130 11.15 1.86 0.80
CA ALA A 130 11.31 1.29 -0.54
C ALA A 130 12.27 0.09 -0.54
N ASP A 131 13.38 0.17 0.19
CA ASP A 131 14.33 -0.94 0.34
C ASP A 131 13.66 -2.14 1.04
N ALA A 132 12.87 -1.90 2.08
CA ALA A 132 12.13 -2.95 2.76
C ALA A 132 11.08 -3.63 1.86
N VAL A 133 10.32 -2.84 1.10
CA VAL A 133 9.34 -3.36 0.13
C VAL A 133 10.03 -4.16 -0.97
N ASN A 134 11.15 -3.69 -1.49
CA ASN A 134 11.95 -4.42 -2.49
C ASN A 134 12.48 -5.76 -1.93
N ARG A 135 12.93 -5.77 -0.68
CA ARG A 135 13.39 -7.01 -0.02
C ARG A 135 12.24 -7.99 0.18
N ILE A 136 11.07 -7.52 0.60
CA ILE A 136 9.85 -8.34 0.67
C ILE A 136 9.52 -8.90 -0.71
N ARG A 137 9.57 -8.08 -1.76
CA ARG A 137 9.31 -8.51 -3.15
C ARG A 137 10.27 -9.61 -3.60
N MET A 138 11.56 -9.50 -3.28
CA MET A 138 12.54 -10.56 -3.62
C MET A 138 12.23 -11.88 -2.92
N LEU A 139 11.78 -11.83 -1.66
CA LEU A 139 11.43 -13.02 -0.88
C LEU A 139 10.06 -13.60 -1.26
N GLN A 140 9.17 -12.77 -1.79
CA GLN A 140 7.77 -13.08 -2.11
C GLN A 140 7.42 -12.57 -3.53
N PRO A 141 8.02 -13.15 -4.58
CA PRO A 141 7.92 -12.60 -5.94
C PRO A 141 6.49 -12.62 -6.51
N ASP A 142 5.66 -13.55 -6.07
CA ASP A 142 4.30 -13.75 -6.58
C ASP A 142 3.22 -13.01 -5.74
N ALA A 143 3.58 -12.47 -4.58
CA ALA A 143 2.62 -11.80 -3.72
C ALA A 143 2.15 -10.45 -4.29
N VAL A 144 0.89 -10.11 -4.07
CA VAL A 144 0.42 -8.73 -4.18
C VAL A 144 0.80 -7.99 -2.90
N ILE A 145 1.45 -6.84 -3.02
CA ILE A 145 1.85 -6.00 -1.89
C ILE A 145 0.88 -4.81 -1.79
N PHE A 146 0.29 -4.64 -0.62
CA PHE A 146 -0.56 -3.50 -0.29
C PHE A 146 0.14 -2.63 0.75
N ILE A 147 0.51 -1.41 0.34
CA ILE A 147 1.03 -0.38 1.23
C ILE A 147 -0.17 0.41 1.73
N GLN A 148 -0.45 0.32 3.01
CA GLN A 148 -1.53 1.07 3.63
C GLN A 148 -1.02 2.42 4.10
N GLY A 149 -1.75 3.49 3.80
CA GLY A 149 -1.46 4.82 4.32
C GLY A 149 -1.42 4.82 5.85
N ILE A 150 -0.46 5.53 6.41
CA ILE A 150 -0.36 5.74 7.86
C ILE A 150 -1.67 6.40 8.30
N MET A 151 -2.36 5.77 9.24
CA MET A 151 -3.61 6.30 9.77
C MET A 151 -3.36 7.63 10.48
N ARG A 152 -4.17 8.64 10.17
CA ARG A 152 -4.05 10.00 10.72
C ARG A 152 -4.41 10.02 12.20
N VAL A 153 -3.98 11.08 12.86
CA VAL A 153 -4.32 11.34 14.27
C VAL A 153 -5.58 12.22 14.39
N GLY A 154 -6.18 12.23 15.57
CA GLY A 154 -7.34 13.06 15.85
C GLY A 154 -7.01 14.56 15.89
N GLU A 155 -8.06 15.41 15.85
CA GLU A 155 -7.94 16.85 15.72
C GLU A 155 -7.11 17.50 16.83
N GLU A 156 -7.34 17.11 18.09
CA GLU A 156 -6.62 17.67 19.22
C GLU A 156 -5.12 17.43 19.09
N LYS A 157 -4.73 16.19 18.78
CA LYS A 157 -3.33 15.84 18.61
C LYS A 157 -2.74 16.52 17.39
N ASN A 158 -3.48 16.56 16.28
CA ASN A 158 -3.05 17.27 15.06
C ASN A 158 -2.72 18.75 15.33
N ASN A 159 -3.52 19.41 16.16
CA ASN A 159 -3.38 20.84 16.46
C ASN A 159 -2.30 21.15 17.50
N THR A 160 -1.94 20.19 18.36
CA THR A 160 -1.08 20.44 19.53
C THR A 160 0.28 19.77 19.46
N ASP A 161 0.40 18.65 18.75
CA ASP A 161 1.63 17.87 18.67
C ASP A 161 2.47 18.30 17.45
N LYS A 162 3.73 18.68 17.71
CA LYS A 162 4.64 19.12 16.64
C LYS A 162 5.20 17.97 15.79
N ILE A 163 5.12 16.76 16.28
CA ILE A 163 5.67 15.55 15.64
C ILE A 163 4.53 14.67 15.09
N PHE A 164 3.60 14.28 15.98
CA PHE A 164 2.48 13.41 15.65
C PHE A 164 1.28 14.22 15.17
N ASN A 165 1.40 14.81 13.98
CA ASN A 165 0.35 15.61 13.36
C ASN A 165 0.10 15.15 11.90
N ASN A 166 -1.05 15.53 11.37
CA ASN A 166 -1.49 15.07 10.07
C ASN A 166 -0.71 15.70 8.90
N THR A 167 -0.05 16.83 9.08
CA THR A 167 0.87 17.38 8.07
C THR A 167 2.04 16.43 7.87
N ASN A 168 2.71 16.03 8.95
CA ASN A 168 3.84 15.09 8.89
C ASN A 168 3.42 13.71 8.37
N ILE A 169 2.24 13.22 8.79
CA ILE A 169 1.69 11.95 8.31
C ILE A 169 1.40 12.02 6.81
N ASN A 170 0.77 13.09 6.33
CA ASN A 170 0.42 13.24 4.93
C ASN A 170 1.65 13.33 4.03
N GLU A 171 2.72 13.99 4.46
CA GLU A 171 3.99 14.00 3.73
C GLU A 171 4.57 12.58 3.56
N ARG A 172 4.53 11.78 4.62
CA ARG A 172 4.96 10.37 4.57
C ARG A 172 4.06 9.53 3.67
N ASN A 173 2.74 9.70 3.80
CA ASN A 173 1.76 8.98 2.97
C ASN A 173 1.91 9.31 1.49
N GLN A 174 2.12 10.59 1.15
CA GLN A 174 2.40 10.99 -0.21
C GLN A 174 3.66 10.31 -0.76
N ALA A 175 4.72 10.26 0.03
CA ALA A 175 5.96 9.60 -0.38
C ALA A 175 5.75 8.10 -0.62
N ILE A 176 5.18 7.36 0.33
CA ILE A 176 5.03 5.90 0.19
C ILE A 176 3.99 5.52 -0.88
N SER A 177 3.02 6.38 -1.19
CA SER A 177 2.06 6.13 -2.26
C SER A 177 2.71 6.06 -3.64
N LEU A 178 3.88 6.69 -3.83
CA LEU A 178 4.63 6.65 -5.09
C LEU A 178 5.21 5.27 -5.42
N MET A 179 5.25 4.34 -4.46
CA MET A 179 5.69 2.97 -4.72
C MET A 179 4.64 2.13 -5.44
N ALA A 180 3.38 2.57 -5.48
CA ALA A 180 2.31 1.84 -6.13
C ALA A 180 2.50 1.83 -7.66
N ASP A 181 2.59 0.63 -8.23
CA ASP A 181 2.62 0.42 -9.67
C ASP A 181 1.25 0.03 -10.25
N ASN A 182 0.24 -0.16 -9.37
CA ASN A 182 -1.11 -0.61 -9.67
C ASN A 182 -1.19 -1.95 -10.42
N ARG A 183 -0.16 -2.77 -10.29
CA ARG A 183 -0.03 -4.10 -10.89
C ARG A 183 0.37 -5.15 -9.87
N THR A 184 1.40 -4.88 -9.11
CA THR A 184 1.96 -5.78 -8.07
C THR A 184 2.05 -5.11 -6.71
N ILE A 185 2.11 -3.79 -6.68
CA ILE A 185 2.11 -2.96 -5.48
C ILE A 185 0.96 -1.97 -5.57
N PHE A 186 0.10 -1.96 -4.57
CA PHE A 186 -1.06 -1.09 -4.48
C PHE A 186 -0.95 -0.23 -3.22
N TYR A 187 -1.40 1.02 -3.32
CA TYR A 187 -1.56 1.90 -2.16
C TYR A 187 -3.03 1.92 -1.72
N LEU A 188 -3.25 1.79 -0.42
CA LEU A 188 -4.57 1.81 0.20
C LEU A 188 -4.69 3.02 1.13
N GLU A 189 -5.57 3.97 0.80
CA GLU A 189 -5.84 5.14 1.66
C GLU A 189 -6.86 4.78 2.74
N VAL A 190 -6.44 4.03 3.74
CA VAL A 190 -7.33 3.55 4.83
C VAL A 190 -7.96 4.69 5.64
N ASN A 191 -7.43 5.92 5.53
CA ASN A 191 -7.98 7.10 6.19
C ASN A 191 -9.38 7.46 5.67
N ASP A 192 -9.75 7.03 4.46
CA ASP A 192 -11.08 7.22 3.92
C ASP A 192 -12.16 6.52 4.75
N ALA A 193 -11.80 5.47 5.49
CA ALA A 193 -12.72 4.73 6.35
C ALA A 193 -12.87 5.30 7.76
N VAL A 194 -11.91 6.09 8.23
CA VAL A 194 -11.81 6.44 9.66
C VAL A 194 -11.64 7.93 9.95
N CYS A 195 -11.41 8.76 8.92
CA CYS A 195 -11.23 10.20 9.08
C CYS A 195 -12.48 10.99 8.67
N ASP A 196 -12.61 12.16 9.26
CA ASP A 196 -13.64 13.14 8.92
C ASP A 196 -13.29 13.93 7.65
N GLU A 197 -14.19 14.86 7.27
CA GLU A 197 -14.00 15.71 6.10
C GLU A 197 -12.79 16.67 6.18
N ASN A 198 -12.27 16.91 7.38
CA ASN A 198 -11.07 17.70 7.61
C ASN A 198 -9.79 16.82 7.61
N GLY A 199 -9.94 15.52 7.43
CA GLY A 199 -8.84 14.56 7.40
C GLY A 199 -8.32 14.18 8.77
N ASN A 200 -9.06 14.40 9.86
CA ASN A 200 -8.69 13.97 11.20
C ASN A 200 -9.36 12.64 11.54
N LEU A 201 -8.65 11.78 12.27
CA LEU A 201 -9.26 10.59 12.86
C LEU A 201 -10.47 11.02 13.70
N ILE A 202 -11.64 10.43 13.39
CA ILE A 202 -12.90 10.79 14.04
C ILE A 202 -12.78 10.57 15.54
N SER A 203 -13.07 11.60 16.33
CA SER A 203 -12.86 11.61 17.78
C SER A 203 -13.66 10.53 18.52
N GLU A 204 -14.83 10.16 18.02
CA GLU A 204 -15.61 9.03 18.55
C GLU A 204 -14.87 7.70 18.43
N TYR A 205 -14.00 7.53 17.42
CA TYR A 205 -13.35 6.28 17.11
C TYR A 205 -12.09 5.99 17.94
N THR A 206 -11.63 6.96 18.72
CA THR A 206 -10.37 6.87 19.45
C THR A 206 -10.51 7.38 20.91
N PHE A 207 -9.63 6.91 21.81
CA PHE A 207 -9.49 7.49 23.15
C PHE A 207 -8.23 8.37 23.26
N ASP A 208 -7.18 8.03 22.53
CA ASP A 208 -5.85 8.63 22.64
C ASP A 208 -5.46 9.43 21.41
N GLN A 209 -6.38 9.64 20.49
CA GLN A 209 -6.17 10.35 19.22
C GLN A 209 -5.30 9.60 18.18
N ILE A 210 -4.88 8.37 18.47
CA ILE A 210 -3.96 7.58 17.63
C ILE A 210 -4.54 6.21 17.27
N HIS A 211 -5.07 5.48 18.27
CA HIS A 211 -5.55 4.11 18.10
C HIS A 211 -7.07 4.07 18.00
N LEU A 212 -7.58 3.18 17.16
CA LEU A 212 -9.01 2.90 17.11
C LEU A 212 -9.46 2.18 18.38
N LYS A 213 -10.66 2.49 18.84
CA LYS A 213 -11.38 1.65 19.81
C LYS A 213 -11.77 0.33 19.17
N ALA A 214 -11.85 -0.74 19.94
CA ALA A 214 -12.06 -2.11 19.47
C ALA A 214 -13.17 -2.24 18.40
N LYS A 215 -14.34 -1.65 18.63
CA LYS A 215 -15.47 -1.76 17.69
C LYS A 215 -15.26 -1.11 16.32
N TYR A 216 -14.31 -0.18 16.20
CA TYR A 216 -14.08 0.56 14.96
C TYR A 216 -13.01 -0.07 14.05
N TYR A 217 -12.32 -1.13 14.51
CA TYR A 217 -11.50 -1.94 13.62
C TYR A 217 -12.32 -2.64 12.52
N GLN A 218 -13.63 -2.80 12.71
CA GLN A 218 -14.53 -3.27 11.68
C GLN A 218 -14.54 -2.36 10.45
N LEU A 219 -14.46 -1.02 10.63
CA LEU A 219 -14.41 -0.08 9.51
C LEU A 219 -13.15 -0.28 8.65
N TRP A 220 -12.01 -0.51 9.30
CA TRP A 220 -10.77 -0.82 8.59
C TRP A 220 -10.89 -2.16 7.87
N LYS A 221 -11.41 -3.20 8.51
CA LYS A 221 -11.67 -4.49 7.88
C LYS A 221 -12.59 -4.34 6.65
N ASP A 222 -13.70 -3.65 6.79
CA ASP A 222 -14.66 -3.42 5.68
C ASP A 222 -14.01 -2.71 4.51
N TYR A 223 -13.15 -1.74 4.79
CA TYR A 223 -12.35 -1.05 3.77
C TYR A 223 -11.45 -2.04 3.02
N LEU A 224 -10.73 -2.90 3.73
CA LEU A 224 -9.87 -3.92 3.12
C LEU A 224 -10.66 -4.90 2.27
N PHE A 225 -11.86 -5.28 2.70
CA PHE A 225 -12.76 -6.15 1.95
C PHE A 225 -13.27 -5.52 0.65
N ALA A 226 -13.44 -4.19 0.63
CA ALA A 226 -13.83 -3.46 -0.57
C ALA A 226 -12.67 -3.22 -1.56
N HIS A 227 -11.43 -3.48 -1.14
CA HIS A 227 -10.23 -3.16 -1.91
C HIS A 227 -9.33 -4.38 -2.17
N GLY A 228 -9.93 -5.53 -2.47
CA GLY A 228 -9.19 -6.70 -2.92
C GLY A 228 -8.72 -6.58 -4.38
N ILE A 229 -7.65 -7.31 -4.71
CA ILE A 229 -7.16 -7.50 -6.08
C ILE A 229 -7.25 -8.98 -6.40
N VAL A 230 -8.10 -9.32 -7.36
CA VAL A 230 -8.21 -10.69 -7.88
C VAL A 230 -7.48 -10.75 -9.22
N ARG A 231 -6.51 -11.66 -9.31
CA ARG A 231 -5.78 -11.94 -10.55
C ARG A 231 -6.42 -13.15 -11.22
N ASN A 232 -6.73 -13.02 -12.50
CA ASN A 232 -7.23 -14.09 -13.34
C ASN A 232 -6.10 -15.03 -13.76
#